data_7d07cbe4828c3dc716bda8701b1f09c8
#
_entry.id   7d07cbe4828c3dc716bda8701b1f09c8
#
_cell.length_a   1.000
_cell.length_b   1.000
_cell.length_c   1.000
_cell.angle_alpha   90.00
_cell.angle_beta   90.00
_cell.angle_gamma   90.00
#
_symmetry.space_group_name_H-M   'P 1'
#
loop_
_entity.id
_entity.type
_entity.pdbx_description
1 polymer ?
#
loop_
_entity_poly.entity_id
_entity_poly.type
_entity_poly.pdbx_seq_one_letter_code
_entity_poly.pdbx_strand_id
1 'polypeptide(L)'
;MRAVIRPGSVQEIQAIVRIFHGNNPPAGLHAISTGRNWGLGSAEPATDDVVTVDLGRMNSVRRVDCDAGYAVIEPGVTQLCLAEALDGTNRMLNVTASSGHTSVIGNALERGVGLRRQRTEDLLGLEIVLPDGELARVGWWPEQTRRTAANPYGLGPSLLHLFTQSNLGIVAAAVVSLLPRPESQRVLRLKFPCARRCRRAVF
;
A
#
# COMPACT_ATOMS: atom_id res chain seq x y z
N MET A 1 -6.83 -8.96 -21.01
CA MET A 1 -7.18 -9.53 -19.67
C MET A 1 -8.06 -10.75 -19.86
N ARG A 2 -7.69 -11.93 -19.30
CA ARG A 2 -8.44 -13.19 -19.44
C ARG A 2 -9.53 -13.38 -18.39
N ALA A 3 -9.26 -13.02 -17.14
CA ALA A 3 -10.19 -13.18 -16.01
C ALA A 3 -9.79 -12.29 -14.84
N VAL A 4 -10.70 -12.14 -13.88
CA VAL A 4 -10.46 -11.49 -12.59
C VAL A 4 -10.73 -12.50 -11.48
N ILE A 5 -9.76 -12.72 -10.61
CA ILE A 5 -9.89 -13.56 -9.40
C ILE A 5 -9.83 -12.66 -8.17
N ARG A 6 -10.69 -12.91 -7.19
CA ARG A 6 -10.80 -12.09 -5.97
C ARG A 6 -10.56 -12.91 -4.70
N PRO A 7 -9.30 -13.16 -4.32
CA PRO A 7 -9.01 -13.86 -3.08
C PRO A 7 -9.44 -13.05 -1.85
N GLY A 8 -9.87 -13.76 -0.80
CA GLY A 8 -10.21 -13.18 0.49
C GLY A 8 -9.24 -13.55 1.60
N SER A 9 -8.19 -14.31 1.30
CA SER A 9 -7.20 -14.76 2.28
C SER A 9 -5.81 -14.97 1.65
N VAL A 10 -4.79 -15.01 2.51
CA VAL A 10 -3.42 -15.33 2.11
C VAL A 10 -3.33 -16.72 1.49
N GLN A 11 -4.05 -17.68 2.05
CA GLN A 11 -4.10 -19.08 1.59
C GLN A 11 -4.67 -19.16 0.16
N GLU A 12 -5.69 -18.36 -0.14
CA GLU A 12 -6.25 -18.28 -1.50
C GLU A 12 -5.24 -17.68 -2.49
N ILE A 13 -4.48 -16.63 -2.10
CA ILE A 13 -3.39 -16.11 -2.94
C ILE A 13 -2.34 -17.18 -3.19
N GLN A 14 -1.91 -17.91 -2.15
CA GLN A 14 -0.93 -18.99 -2.28
C GLN A 14 -1.42 -20.08 -3.24
N ALA A 15 -2.69 -20.48 -3.14
CA ALA A 15 -3.28 -21.47 -4.04
C ALA A 15 -3.30 -20.99 -5.50
N ILE A 16 -3.70 -19.73 -5.73
CA ILE A 16 -3.70 -19.10 -7.06
C ILE A 16 -2.28 -19.11 -7.64
N VAL A 17 -1.30 -18.61 -6.88
CA VAL A 17 0.09 -18.54 -7.33
C VAL A 17 0.63 -19.93 -7.70
N ARG A 18 0.38 -20.97 -6.89
CA ARG A 18 0.83 -22.34 -7.18
C ARG A 18 0.19 -22.91 -8.43
N ILE A 19 -1.08 -22.63 -8.69
CA ILE A 19 -1.77 -23.08 -9.91
C ILE A 19 -1.11 -22.43 -11.13
N PHE A 20 -0.79 -21.14 -11.09
CA PHE A 20 -0.19 -20.43 -12.22
C PHE A 20 1.29 -20.73 -12.39
N HIS A 21 2.02 -21.00 -11.32
CA HIS A 21 3.42 -21.41 -11.37
C HIS A 21 3.64 -22.72 -12.13
N GLY A 22 2.70 -23.66 -11.99
CA GLY A 22 2.79 -24.99 -12.64
C GLY A 22 2.31 -25.06 -14.09
N ASN A 23 1.74 -24.00 -14.66
CA ASN A 23 1.19 -24.02 -16.02
C ASN A 23 2.23 -23.70 -17.09
N ASN A 24 2.15 -24.37 -18.25
CA ASN A 24 3.01 -24.12 -19.39
C ASN A 24 2.17 -23.92 -20.68
N PRO A 25 2.15 -22.73 -21.34
CA PRO A 25 2.81 -21.50 -20.89
C PRO A 25 2.10 -20.91 -19.68
N PRO A 26 2.83 -20.39 -18.71
CA PRO A 26 2.24 -19.75 -17.57
C PRO A 26 1.52 -18.47 -18.01
N ALA A 27 0.26 -18.35 -17.66
CA ALA A 27 -0.41 -17.05 -17.78
C ALA A 27 0.16 -16.10 -16.71
N GLY A 28 0.37 -14.83 -17.05
CA GLY A 28 0.79 -13.83 -16.10
C GLY A 28 -0.28 -13.56 -15.04
N LEU A 29 0.15 -13.19 -13.83
CA LEU A 29 -0.72 -12.65 -12.79
C LEU A 29 -0.47 -11.14 -12.65
N HIS A 30 -1.54 -10.35 -12.63
CA HIS A 30 -1.49 -8.92 -12.36
C HIS A 30 -2.25 -8.62 -11.09
N ALA A 31 -1.54 -8.33 -10.01
CA ALA A 31 -2.16 -8.02 -8.72
C ALA A 31 -2.53 -6.55 -8.63
N ILE A 32 -3.78 -6.29 -8.24
CA ILE A 32 -4.27 -4.96 -7.89
C ILE A 32 -4.83 -4.97 -6.47
N SER A 33 -4.73 -3.85 -5.76
CA SER A 33 -5.35 -3.68 -4.46
C SER A 33 -6.80 -3.22 -4.60
N THR A 34 -7.06 -1.90 -4.68
CA THR A 34 -8.42 -1.39 -4.92
C THR A 34 -8.66 -1.00 -6.38
N GLY A 35 -7.63 -0.93 -7.21
CA GLY A 35 -7.72 -0.49 -8.61
C GLY A 35 -8.21 0.95 -8.80
N ARG A 36 -8.26 1.74 -7.71
CA ARG A 36 -8.84 3.10 -7.69
C ARG A 36 -7.76 4.18 -7.71
N ASN A 37 -6.90 4.14 -8.69
CA ASN A 37 -5.93 5.19 -8.95
C ASN A 37 -6.51 6.24 -9.92
N TRP A 38 -5.84 7.34 -10.14
CA TRP A 38 -6.28 8.50 -10.93
C TRP A 38 -6.42 8.24 -12.44
N GLY A 39 -6.96 7.10 -12.84
CA GLY A 39 -7.22 6.78 -14.24
C GLY A 39 -5.96 6.62 -15.10
N LEU A 40 -4.82 6.34 -14.49
CA LEU A 40 -3.54 6.10 -15.17
C LEU A 40 -3.40 4.66 -15.69
N GLY A 41 -4.50 3.89 -15.74
CA GLY A 41 -4.49 2.51 -16.24
C GLY A 41 -3.84 1.49 -15.30
N SER A 42 -3.52 1.83 -14.05
CA SER A 42 -2.84 0.94 -13.11
C SER A 42 -3.65 -0.30 -12.67
N ALA A 43 -4.95 -0.31 -12.92
CA ALA A 43 -5.80 -1.49 -12.73
C ALA A 43 -5.79 -2.44 -13.93
N GLU A 44 -5.25 -2.00 -15.06
CA GLU A 44 -5.21 -2.78 -16.30
C GLU A 44 -3.84 -3.41 -16.49
N PRO A 45 -3.77 -4.70 -16.84
CA PRO A 45 -2.50 -5.35 -17.15
C PRO A 45 -1.91 -4.81 -18.45
N ALA A 46 -0.57 -4.79 -18.53
CA ALA A 46 0.15 -4.32 -19.72
C ALA A 46 0.00 -5.25 -20.94
N THR A 47 -0.46 -6.49 -20.75
CA THR A 47 -0.64 -7.50 -21.81
C THR A 47 -1.98 -8.19 -21.65
N ASP A 48 -2.50 -8.75 -22.75
CA ASP A 48 -3.81 -9.44 -22.76
C ASP A 48 -3.77 -10.83 -22.11
N ASP A 49 -2.60 -11.44 -22.03
CA ASP A 49 -2.41 -12.81 -21.57
C ASP A 49 -2.19 -12.92 -20.06
N VAL A 50 -3.04 -12.22 -19.30
CA VAL A 50 -2.89 -12.04 -17.87
C VAL A 50 -4.22 -12.23 -17.16
N VAL A 51 -4.17 -12.81 -15.97
CA VAL A 51 -5.29 -12.88 -15.02
C VAL A 51 -5.07 -11.81 -13.94
N THR A 52 -6.06 -10.97 -13.73
CA THR A 52 -6.02 -9.96 -12.66
C THR A 52 -6.39 -10.59 -11.33
N VAL A 53 -5.55 -10.38 -10.32
CA VAL A 53 -5.79 -10.75 -8.92
C VAL A 53 -6.21 -9.50 -8.16
N ASP A 54 -7.51 -9.33 -7.96
CA ASP A 54 -8.10 -8.20 -7.24
C ASP A 54 -8.12 -8.49 -5.73
N LEU A 55 -7.26 -7.84 -4.97
CA LEU A 55 -7.07 -8.01 -3.55
C LEU A 55 -8.04 -7.16 -2.70
N GLY A 56 -9.01 -6.49 -3.31
CA GLY A 56 -9.93 -5.57 -2.64
C GLY A 56 -10.77 -6.20 -1.53
N ARG A 57 -10.97 -7.55 -1.54
CA ARG A 57 -11.65 -8.29 -0.46
C ARG A 57 -10.81 -8.42 0.82
N MET A 58 -9.50 -8.34 0.70
CA MET A 58 -8.57 -8.37 1.83
C MET A 58 -8.44 -6.95 2.38
N ASN A 59 -9.39 -6.52 3.19
CA ASN A 59 -9.55 -5.13 3.64
C ASN A 59 -9.53 -4.97 5.17
N SER A 60 -8.94 -5.93 5.88
CA SER A 60 -8.85 -5.90 7.34
C SER A 60 -7.69 -5.03 7.82
N VAL A 61 -7.97 -4.19 8.82
CA VAL A 61 -6.95 -3.58 9.68
C VAL A 61 -6.66 -4.59 10.80
N ARG A 62 -5.61 -5.41 10.61
CA ARG A 62 -5.29 -6.54 11.49
C ARG A 62 -4.86 -6.11 12.89
N ARG A 63 -4.16 -4.97 12.98
CA ARG A 63 -3.65 -4.43 14.24
C ARG A 63 -3.36 -2.94 14.12
N VAL A 64 -3.63 -2.19 15.18
CA VAL A 64 -3.16 -0.81 15.38
C VAL A 64 -2.44 -0.74 16.71
N ASP A 65 -1.24 -0.18 16.72
CA ASP A 65 -0.46 0.09 17.93
C ASP A 65 -0.13 1.59 17.94
N CYS A 66 -0.90 2.35 18.70
CA CYS A 66 -0.76 3.79 18.78
C CYS A 66 0.49 4.22 19.55
N ASP A 67 0.94 3.43 20.51
CA ASP A 67 2.15 3.72 21.30
C ASP A 67 3.40 3.56 20.42
N ALA A 68 3.52 2.41 19.76
CA ALA A 68 4.62 2.13 18.85
C ALA A 68 4.49 2.86 17.49
N GLY A 69 3.30 3.36 17.15
CA GLY A 69 3.06 4.17 15.95
C GLY A 69 3.04 3.38 14.64
N TYR A 70 2.39 2.22 14.61
CA TYR A 70 2.22 1.42 13.39
C TYR A 70 0.83 0.80 13.29
N ALA A 71 0.48 0.38 12.07
CA ALA A 71 -0.66 -0.50 11.81
C ALA A 71 -0.25 -1.66 10.90
N VAL A 72 -0.85 -2.84 11.11
CA VAL A 72 -0.77 -3.98 10.20
C VAL A 72 -2.07 -4.03 9.41
N ILE A 73 -1.97 -3.90 8.10
CA ILE A 73 -3.13 -3.75 7.21
C ILE A 73 -3.04 -4.69 6.01
N GLU A 74 -4.18 -4.96 5.39
CA GLU A 74 -4.32 -5.74 4.17
C GLU A 74 -4.41 -4.84 2.92
N PRO A 75 -4.19 -5.38 1.69
CA PRO A 75 -4.09 -4.57 0.47
C PRO A 75 -5.35 -3.77 0.12
N GLY A 76 -6.53 -4.28 0.46
CA GLY A 76 -7.81 -3.61 0.24
C GLY A 76 -8.13 -2.49 1.23
N VAL A 77 -7.30 -2.29 2.27
CA VAL A 77 -7.50 -1.18 3.22
C VAL A 77 -7.26 0.15 2.52
N THR A 78 -8.30 0.98 2.53
CA THR A 78 -8.28 2.32 1.93
C THR A 78 -7.81 3.38 2.92
N GLN A 79 -7.46 4.56 2.41
CA GLN A 79 -7.13 5.71 3.26
C GLN A 79 -8.27 6.05 4.23
N LEU A 80 -9.52 5.99 3.74
CA LEU A 80 -10.70 6.28 4.55
C LEU A 80 -10.86 5.24 5.67
N CYS A 81 -10.79 3.95 5.33
CA CYS A 81 -10.89 2.86 6.30
C CYS A 81 -9.84 2.98 7.42
N LEU A 82 -8.57 3.25 7.05
CA LEU A 82 -7.53 3.42 8.05
C LEU A 82 -7.71 4.71 8.86
N ALA A 83 -8.19 5.80 8.24
CA ALA A 83 -8.48 7.04 8.96
C ALA A 83 -9.59 6.87 10.00
N GLU A 84 -10.65 6.13 9.66
CA GLU A 84 -11.74 5.77 10.57
C GLU A 84 -11.25 4.89 11.74
N ALA A 85 -10.38 3.91 11.45
CA ALA A 85 -9.77 3.07 12.48
C ALA A 85 -8.85 3.85 13.44
N LEU A 86 -8.34 5.01 13.00
CA LEU A 86 -7.48 5.89 13.79
C LEU A 86 -8.24 7.06 14.42
N ASP A 87 -9.57 7.11 14.26
CA ASP A 87 -10.35 8.21 14.83
C ASP A 87 -10.30 8.20 16.37
N GLY A 88 -10.24 9.38 16.95
CA GLY A 88 -10.06 9.55 18.40
C GLY A 88 -8.69 9.16 18.96
N THR A 89 -7.75 8.67 18.13
CA THR A 89 -6.39 8.33 18.58
C THR A 89 -5.41 9.50 18.41
N ASN A 90 -4.23 9.39 19.04
CA ASN A 90 -3.12 10.32 18.87
C ASN A 90 -2.31 10.08 17.60
N ARG A 91 -2.79 9.23 16.67
CA ARG A 91 -2.12 8.86 15.43
C ARG A 91 -2.93 9.24 14.20
N MET A 92 -2.25 9.39 13.08
CA MET A 92 -2.83 9.63 11.77
C MET A 92 -2.01 8.94 10.69
N LEU A 93 -2.65 8.67 9.55
CA LEU A 93 -1.91 8.18 8.38
C LEU A 93 -1.28 9.35 7.61
N ASN A 94 -0.20 9.07 6.89
CA ASN A 94 0.36 9.98 5.88
C ASN A 94 -0.53 9.93 4.64
N VAL A 95 -1.49 10.83 4.50
CA VAL A 95 -2.43 10.81 3.38
C VAL A 95 -1.78 11.21 2.07
N THR A 96 -2.22 10.62 0.96
CA THR A 96 -1.93 11.13 -0.39
C THR A 96 -3.08 12.03 -0.87
N ALA A 97 -2.78 12.97 -1.75
CA ALA A 97 -3.76 13.88 -2.37
C ALA A 97 -4.63 13.16 -3.42
N SER A 98 -5.09 11.95 -3.11
CA SER A 98 -5.96 11.11 -3.93
C SER A 98 -7.29 10.87 -3.23
N SER A 99 -8.13 9.99 -3.81
CA SER A 99 -9.39 9.60 -3.19
C SER A 99 -9.20 8.88 -1.85
N GLY A 100 -10.12 9.09 -0.91
CA GLY A 100 -10.18 8.30 0.33
C GLY A 100 -10.30 6.79 0.09
N HIS A 101 -10.73 6.37 -1.10
CA HIS A 101 -10.83 4.96 -1.52
C HIS A 101 -9.53 4.38 -2.11
N THR A 102 -8.46 5.16 -2.20
CA THR A 102 -7.14 4.65 -2.62
C THR A 102 -6.58 3.71 -1.58
N SER A 103 -6.06 2.56 -2.01
CA SER A 103 -5.35 1.62 -1.14
C SER A 103 -4.13 2.26 -0.51
N VAL A 104 -3.95 2.04 0.78
CA VAL A 104 -2.75 2.50 1.51
C VAL A 104 -1.51 1.74 1.03
N ILE A 105 -1.58 0.40 0.94
CA ILE A 105 -0.47 -0.44 0.49
C ILE A 105 -0.18 -0.22 -0.99
N GLY A 106 -1.20 -0.27 -1.85
CA GLY A 106 -1.00 -0.12 -3.30
C GLY A 106 -0.32 1.20 -3.65
N ASN A 107 -0.76 2.31 -3.03
CA ASN A 107 -0.14 3.61 -3.23
C ASN A 107 1.32 3.66 -2.70
N ALA A 108 1.61 3.00 -1.58
CA ALA A 108 2.96 2.96 -1.02
C ALA A 108 3.91 2.12 -1.89
N LEU A 109 3.46 0.97 -2.40
CA LEU A 109 4.25 0.11 -3.29
C LEU A 109 4.54 0.78 -4.64
N GLU A 110 3.63 1.62 -5.14
CA GLU A 110 3.79 2.42 -6.37
C GLU A 110 4.53 3.75 -6.15
N ARG A 111 5.23 3.91 -5.02
CA ARG A 111 5.98 5.12 -4.66
C ARG A 111 5.14 6.40 -4.70
N GLY A 112 3.89 6.29 -4.27
CA GLY A 112 2.97 7.42 -4.23
C GLY A 112 3.45 8.55 -3.31
N VAL A 113 3.03 9.76 -3.64
CA VAL A 113 3.38 10.97 -2.87
C VAL A 113 2.42 11.14 -1.71
N GLY A 114 2.95 11.19 -0.49
CA GLY A 114 2.19 11.58 0.70
C GLY A 114 2.39 13.06 1.04
N LEU A 115 1.52 13.61 1.87
CA LEU A 115 1.60 15.02 2.29
C LEU A 115 2.82 15.34 3.16
N ARG A 116 3.38 14.37 3.85
CA ARG A 116 4.52 14.57 4.75
C ARG A 116 5.83 14.02 4.20
N ARG A 117 5.76 12.87 3.52
CA ARG A 117 6.90 12.15 2.92
C ARG A 117 6.38 11.20 1.84
N GLN A 118 7.26 10.60 1.08
CA GLN A 118 6.87 9.54 0.16
C GLN A 118 6.19 8.39 0.90
N ARG A 119 5.17 7.81 0.28
CA ARG A 119 4.39 6.73 0.89
C ARG A 119 5.20 5.45 1.10
N THR A 120 6.21 5.22 0.27
CA THR A 120 7.13 4.09 0.42
C THR A 120 7.89 4.14 1.75
N GLU A 121 8.18 5.33 2.26
CA GLU A 121 8.84 5.54 3.56
C GLU A 121 7.93 5.16 4.75
N ASP A 122 6.64 5.00 4.53
CA ASP A 122 5.71 4.53 5.56
C ASP A 122 5.76 3.00 5.74
N LEU A 123 6.34 2.26 4.78
CA LEU A 123 6.46 0.81 4.86
C LEU A 123 7.52 0.39 5.87
N LEU A 124 7.13 -0.38 6.87
CA LEU A 124 8.03 -0.95 7.89
C LEU A 124 8.31 -2.43 7.62
N GLY A 125 7.34 -3.16 7.08
CA GLY A 125 7.45 -4.57 6.75
C GLY A 125 6.36 -5.00 5.78
N LEU A 126 6.61 -6.10 5.07
CA LEU A 126 5.69 -6.71 4.12
C LEU A 126 5.55 -8.20 4.39
N GLU A 127 4.34 -8.72 4.25
CA GLU A 127 4.01 -10.14 4.15
C GLU A 127 3.67 -10.43 2.69
N ILE A 128 4.39 -11.35 2.07
CA ILE A 128 4.44 -11.52 0.62
C ILE A 128 4.26 -12.98 0.26
N VAL A 129 3.42 -13.26 -0.72
CA VAL A 129 3.36 -14.55 -1.38
C VAL A 129 4.35 -14.53 -2.55
N LEU A 130 5.38 -15.37 -2.48
CA LEU A 130 6.43 -15.52 -3.48
C LEU A 130 5.92 -16.29 -4.70
N PRO A 131 6.66 -16.30 -5.84
CA PRO A 131 6.24 -16.98 -7.08
C PRO A 131 6.02 -18.48 -6.96
N ASP A 132 6.63 -19.14 -5.99
CA ASP A 132 6.44 -20.57 -5.66
C ASP A 132 5.22 -20.81 -4.72
N GLY A 133 4.56 -19.75 -4.28
CA GLY A 133 3.45 -19.78 -3.33
C GLY A 133 3.88 -19.89 -1.86
N GLU A 134 5.17 -19.73 -1.55
CA GLU A 134 5.62 -19.60 -0.17
C GLU A 134 5.28 -18.23 0.41
N LEU A 135 5.10 -18.16 1.72
CA LEU A 135 4.85 -16.93 2.44
C LEU A 135 6.13 -16.43 3.08
N ALA A 136 6.55 -15.24 2.73
CA ALA A 136 7.72 -14.59 3.29
C ALA A 136 7.36 -13.28 4.00
N ARG A 137 8.17 -12.89 4.99
CA ARG A 137 8.11 -11.57 5.62
C ARG A 137 9.45 -10.88 5.48
N VAL A 138 9.42 -9.63 5.07
CA VAL A 138 10.59 -8.77 4.93
C VAL A 138 10.41 -7.45 5.67
N GLY A 139 11.52 -6.85 6.08
CA GLY A 139 11.50 -5.65 6.91
C GLY A 139 11.14 -5.96 8.38
N TRP A 140 10.61 -4.95 9.06
CA TRP A 140 10.20 -5.11 10.45
C TRP A 140 8.76 -5.64 10.54
N TRP A 141 8.59 -6.68 11.35
CA TRP A 141 7.26 -7.28 11.61
C TRP A 141 7.01 -7.38 13.12
N PRO A 142 5.82 -6.97 13.62
CA PRO A 142 5.53 -7.01 15.04
C PRO A 142 5.38 -8.46 15.54
N GLU A 143 6.22 -8.84 16.48
CA GLU A 143 6.09 -10.12 17.19
C GLU A 143 5.02 -10.03 18.28
N GLN A 144 4.32 -11.15 18.53
CA GLN A 144 3.27 -11.20 19.56
C GLN A 144 3.83 -11.10 20.97
N THR A 145 5.07 -11.55 21.18
CA THR A 145 5.67 -11.73 22.51
C THR A 145 6.71 -10.69 22.88
N ARG A 146 7.20 -9.88 21.93
CA ARG A 146 8.24 -8.86 22.18
C ARG A 146 7.81 -7.52 21.62
N ARG A 147 7.88 -6.48 22.46
CA ARG A 147 7.79 -5.09 22.01
C ARG A 147 9.17 -4.66 21.52
N THR A 148 9.33 -4.57 20.21
CA THR A 148 10.51 -4.00 19.57
C THR A 148 10.17 -2.64 18.98
N ALA A 149 11.13 -1.72 18.98
CA ALA A 149 10.95 -0.44 18.29
C ALA A 149 10.68 -0.67 16.80
N ALA A 150 9.66 -0.03 16.28
CA ALA A 150 9.34 -0.08 14.86
C ALA A 150 10.46 0.60 14.06
N ASN A 151 11.19 -0.18 13.28
CA ASN A 151 12.30 0.31 12.47
C ASN A 151 12.28 -0.38 11.10
N PRO A 152 12.16 0.36 9.99
CA PRO A 152 12.16 -0.23 8.65
C PRO A 152 13.52 -0.85 8.26
N TYR A 153 14.58 -0.47 8.95
CA TYR A 153 15.94 -0.91 8.68
C TYR A 153 16.45 -1.77 9.84
N GLY A 154 16.59 -3.07 9.60
CA GLY A 154 17.23 -3.99 10.53
C GLY A 154 18.76 -3.96 10.40
N LEU A 155 19.41 -5.03 10.82
CA LEU A 155 20.84 -5.27 10.57
C LEU A 155 21.00 -5.80 9.13
N GLY A 156 21.93 -5.20 8.38
CA GLY A 156 22.24 -5.61 7.01
C GLY A 156 21.35 -4.97 5.94
N PRO A 157 21.38 -5.49 4.69
CA PRO A 157 20.62 -4.96 3.58
C PRO A 157 19.12 -5.11 3.81
N SER A 158 18.35 -4.07 3.53
CA SER A 158 16.88 -4.15 3.56
C SER A 158 16.33 -4.75 2.28
N LEU A 159 15.56 -5.82 2.38
CA LEU A 159 14.86 -6.45 1.27
C LEU A 159 13.49 -5.80 0.99
N LEU A 160 13.04 -4.88 1.84
CA LEU A 160 11.72 -4.29 1.79
C LEU A 160 11.43 -3.64 0.41
N HIS A 161 12.37 -2.86 -0.10
CA HIS A 161 12.21 -2.11 -1.32
C HIS A 161 12.37 -2.93 -2.61
N LEU A 162 12.77 -4.20 -2.53
CA LEU A 162 12.74 -5.11 -3.67
C LEU A 162 11.32 -5.38 -4.17
N PHE A 163 10.33 -5.21 -3.30
CA PHE A 163 8.91 -5.46 -3.59
C PHE A 163 8.13 -4.19 -3.97
N THR A 164 8.79 -3.03 -4.07
CA THR A 164 8.18 -1.80 -4.56
C THR A 164 8.32 -1.69 -6.06
N GLN A 165 7.21 -1.46 -6.79
CA GLN A 165 7.17 -1.45 -8.25
C GLN A 165 7.84 -2.68 -8.87
N SER A 166 7.51 -3.85 -8.35
CA SER A 166 8.18 -5.11 -8.71
C SER A 166 7.17 -6.22 -8.94
N ASN A 167 7.62 -7.27 -9.63
CA ASN A 167 6.88 -8.49 -9.90
C ASN A 167 7.39 -9.72 -9.12
N LEU A 168 8.16 -9.50 -8.06
CA LEU A 168 8.81 -10.56 -7.29
C LEU A 168 7.87 -11.28 -6.31
N GLY A 169 6.63 -10.83 -6.17
CA GLY A 169 5.62 -11.46 -5.33
C GLY A 169 4.36 -10.62 -5.17
N ILE A 170 3.34 -11.20 -4.55
CA ILE A 170 2.07 -10.54 -4.24
C ILE A 170 2.06 -10.17 -2.77
N VAL A 171 1.97 -8.88 -2.47
CA VAL A 171 1.91 -8.38 -1.08
C VAL A 171 0.52 -8.66 -0.51
N ALA A 172 0.48 -9.46 0.56
CA ALA A 172 -0.73 -9.90 1.24
C ALA A 172 -1.05 -9.09 2.52
N ALA A 173 -0.04 -8.45 3.10
CA ALA A 173 -0.20 -7.49 4.19
C ALA A 173 1.04 -6.58 4.30
N ALA A 174 0.88 -5.44 4.95
CA ALA A 174 1.99 -4.55 5.27
C ALA A 174 1.89 -4.01 6.69
N VAL A 175 3.04 -3.75 7.27
CA VAL A 175 3.17 -2.90 8.45
C VAL A 175 3.46 -1.50 7.97
N VAL A 176 2.58 -0.56 8.33
CA VAL A 176 2.72 0.86 7.95
C VAL A 176 2.93 1.73 9.18
N SER A 177 3.84 2.69 9.06
CA SER A 177 4.11 3.69 10.08
C SER A 177 2.97 4.71 10.15
N LEU A 178 2.60 5.07 11.36
CA LEU A 178 1.61 6.10 11.65
C LEU A 178 2.30 7.37 12.13
N LEU A 179 1.85 8.50 11.63
CA LEU A 179 2.34 9.80 12.07
C LEU A 179 1.69 10.21 13.41
N PRO A 180 2.37 10.95 14.27
CA PRO A 180 1.72 11.58 15.40
C PRO A 180 0.67 12.58 14.91
N ARG A 181 -0.52 12.58 15.54
CA ARG A 181 -1.55 13.57 15.27
C ARG A 181 -1.14 14.89 15.91
N PRO A 182 -1.10 16.00 15.17
CA PRO A 182 -0.81 17.30 15.76
C PRO A 182 -1.97 17.77 16.64
N GLU A 183 -1.68 18.54 17.67
CA GLU A 183 -2.66 19.10 18.60
C GLU A 183 -3.68 20.00 17.90
N SER A 184 -3.26 20.72 16.87
CA SER A 184 -4.15 21.55 16.06
C SER A 184 -3.78 21.52 14.59
N GLN A 185 -4.78 21.56 13.73
CA GLN A 185 -4.63 21.68 12.27
C GLN A 185 -5.46 22.85 11.77
N ARG A 186 -4.89 23.65 10.85
CA ARG A 186 -5.59 24.76 10.21
C ARG A 186 -5.45 24.64 8.70
N VAL A 187 -6.56 24.81 7.99
CA VAL A 187 -6.59 24.93 6.54
C VAL A 187 -6.72 26.39 6.18
N LEU A 188 -5.69 26.92 5.51
CA LEU A 188 -5.70 28.29 5.01
C LEU A 188 -6.04 28.27 3.53
N ARG A 189 -7.11 28.97 3.15
CA ARG A 189 -7.47 29.20 1.76
C ARG A 189 -7.06 30.62 1.35
N LEU A 190 -6.03 30.72 0.53
CA LEU A 190 -5.56 31.98 -0.01
C LEU A 190 -6.22 32.23 -1.39
N LYS A 191 -6.87 33.38 -1.54
CA LYS A 191 -7.40 33.84 -2.82
C LYS A 191 -6.55 35.01 -3.33
N PHE A 192 -6.00 34.85 -4.50
CA PHE A 192 -5.26 35.92 -5.17
C PHE A 192 -6.18 36.66 -6.13
N PRO A 193 -6.36 37.98 -6.01
CA PRO A 193 -7.40 38.74 -6.71
C PRO A 193 -7.16 38.92 -8.21
N CYS A 194 -5.99 38.55 -8.77
CA CYS A 194 -5.76 38.78 -10.19
C CYS A 194 -4.74 37.84 -10.85
N ALA A 195 -5.23 36.93 -11.68
CA ALA A 195 -4.41 36.16 -12.63
C ALA A 195 -3.83 37.02 -13.79
N ARG A 196 -4.33 38.26 -13.99
CA ARG A 196 -3.91 39.11 -15.14
C ARG A 196 -2.51 39.70 -14.98
N ARG A 197 -1.94 39.81 -13.78
CA ARG A 197 -0.58 40.31 -13.57
C ARG A 197 0.52 39.29 -13.82
N CYS A 198 0.22 37.98 -13.76
CA CYS A 198 1.22 36.93 -14.07
C CYS A 198 1.58 36.82 -15.56
N ARG A 199 0.81 37.42 -16.48
CA ARG A 199 1.12 37.37 -17.92
C ARG A 199 2.23 38.34 -18.35
N ARG A 200 2.78 39.16 -17.46
CA ARG A 200 3.84 40.16 -17.80
C ARG A 200 5.22 39.84 -17.23
N ALA A 201 5.42 38.70 -16.64
CA ALA A 201 6.71 38.30 -16.07
C ALA A 201 7.23 36.98 -16.70
N VAL A 202 7.07 36.86 -18.03
CA VAL A 202 7.80 35.83 -18.80
C VAL A 202 8.62 36.60 -19.82
N PHE A 203 9.83 36.86 -19.46
CA PHE A 203 10.95 37.14 -20.38
C PHE A 203 12.08 36.19 -20.02
#